data_19a1c2484805760641261ff65d65a6df
#
_entry.id   19a1c2484805760641261ff65d65a6df
#
_cell.length_a   1.000
_cell.length_b   1.000
_cell.length_c   1.000
_cell.angle_alpha   90.00
_cell.angle_beta   90.00
_cell.angle_gamma   90.00
#
_symmetry.space_group_name_H-M   'P 1'
#
loop_
_entity.id
_entity.type
_entity.pdbx_description
1 polymer ?
#
loop_
_entity_poly.entity_id
_entity_poly.type
_entity_poly.pdbx_seq_one_letter_code
_entity_poly.pdbx_strand_id
1 'polypeptide(L)'
;MSADPQLTAQLLQALADTPEGVSLSRLCKQLGVRMSVLLRTLAWLGSANLDGQPGPGWIHVEERGDRQFAVLTPAGLAEHAQRKTAQAPQGG
;
A
#
# COMPACT_ATOMS: atom_id res chain seq x y z
N MET A 1 -3.75 -7.46 14.93
CA MET A 1 -3.89 -6.02 14.72
C MET A 1 -3.91 -5.70 13.24
N SER A 2 -4.80 -4.83 12.86
CA SER A 2 -4.91 -4.43 11.47
C SER A 2 -3.97 -3.27 11.16
N ALA A 3 -3.76 -3.01 9.88
CA ALA A 3 -2.96 -1.88 9.45
C ALA A 3 -3.68 -0.57 9.82
N ASP A 4 -2.89 0.48 10.04
CA ASP A 4 -3.43 1.80 10.31
C ASP A 4 -4.22 2.28 9.10
N PRO A 5 -5.51 2.62 9.25
CA PRO A 5 -6.31 3.04 8.11
C PRO A 5 -5.77 4.27 7.39
N GLN A 6 -5.23 5.22 8.14
CA GLN A 6 -4.68 6.43 7.55
C GLN A 6 -3.42 6.12 6.75
N LEU A 7 -2.55 5.31 7.32
CA LEU A 7 -1.32 4.91 6.62
C LEU A 7 -1.67 4.10 5.38
N THR A 8 -2.66 3.22 5.47
CA THR A 8 -3.12 2.44 4.34
C THR A 8 -3.58 3.35 3.21
N ALA A 9 -4.39 4.36 3.52
CA ALA A 9 -4.88 5.29 2.52
C ALA A 9 -3.73 6.06 1.87
N GLN A 10 -2.78 6.52 2.67
CA GLN A 10 -1.62 7.24 2.15
C GLN A 10 -0.76 6.36 1.26
N LEU A 11 -0.59 5.11 1.65
CA LEU A 11 0.21 4.16 0.89
C LEU A 11 -0.44 3.85 -0.46
N LEU A 12 -1.75 3.60 -0.47
CA LEU A 12 -2.47 3.34 -1.71
C LEU A 12 -2.37 4.55 -2.64
N GLN A 13 -2.52 5.75 -2.10
CA GLN A 13 -2.42 6.97 -2.89
C GLN A 13 -1.03 7.13 -3.49
N ALA A 14 0.00 6.94 -2.69
CA ALA A 14 1.37 7.08 -3.17
C ALA A 14 1.68 6.11 -4.30
N LEU A 15 1.22 4.87 -4.16
CA LEU A 15 1.47 3.85 -5.18
C LEU A 15 0.60 4.05 -6.41
N ALA A 16 -0.60 4.56 -6.26
CA ALA A 16 -1.46 4.88 -7.39
C ALA A 16 -0.85 5.99 -8.24
N ASP A 17 -0.17 6.94 -7.60
CA ASP A 17 0.50 8.03 -8.31
C ASP A 17 1.76 7.58 -9.04
N THR A 18 2.29 6.42 -8.69
CA THR A 18 3.52 5.89 -9.28
C THR A 18 3.30 4.43 -9.68
N PRO A 19 2.64 4.20 -10.82
CA PRO A 19 2.31 2.82 -11.22
C PRO A 19 3.51 1.89 -11.39
N GLU A 20 4.67 2.45 -11.70
CA GLU A 20 5.89 1.66 -11.88
C GLU A 20 6.48 1.18 -10.56
N GLY A 21 6.00 1.69 -9.44
CA GLY A 21 6.46 1.26 -8.13
C GLY A 21 7.32 2.31 -7.44
N VAL A 22 7.35 2.25 -6.12
CA VAL A 22 8.14 3.17 -5.29
C VAL A 22 9.03 2.35 -4.38
N SER A 23 10.30 2.73 -4.28
CA SER A 23 11.22 2.02 -3.40
C SER A 23 10.76 2.14 -1.95
N LEU A 24 11.03 1.11 -1.16
CA LEU A 24 10.59 1.11 0.24
C LEU A 24 11.24 2.23 1.03
N SER A 25 12.51 2.54 0.73
CA SER A 25 13.20 3.64 1.40
C SER A 25 12.50 4.97 1.12
N ARG A 26 12.10 5.18 -0.11
CA ARG A 26 11.41 6.40 -0.50
C ARG A 26 10.04 6.49 0.18
N LEU A 27 9.34 5.37 0.27
CA LEU A 27 8.05 5.34 0.96
C LEU A 27 8.20 5.71 2.42
N CYS A 28 9.24 5.22 3.09
CA CYS A 28 9.48 5.58 4.48
C CYS A 28 9.61 7.08 4.65
N LYS A 29 10.37 7.72 3.77
CA LYS A 29 10.54 9.17 3.81
C LYS A 29 9.25 9.89 3.50
N GLN A 30 8.56 9.42 2.47
CA GLN A 30 7.35 10.06 1.99
C GLN A 30 6.22 10.00 3.02
N LEU A 31 6.10 8.86 3.70
CA LEU A 31 5.05 8.63 4.67
C LEU A 31 5.47 8.99 6.09
N GLY A 32 6.76 9.24 6.31
CA GLY A 32 7.25 9.58 7.62
C GLY A 32 7.20 8.42 8.61
N VAL A 33 7.44 7.20 8.14
CA VAL A 33 7.39 6.01 8.99
C VAL A 33 8.72 5.27 8.95
N ARG A 34 8.93 4.42 9.93
CA ARG A 34 10.10 3.56 9.98
C ARG A 34 9.93 2.38 9.05
N MET A 35 11.05 1.82 8.61
CA MET A 35 11.02 0.65 7.73
C MET A 35 10.25 -0.51 8.36
N SER A 36 10.41 -0.74 9.66
CA SER A 36 9.71 -1.85 10.32
C SER A 36 8.19 -1.66 10.28
N VAL A 37 7.72 -0.42 10.43
CA VAL A 37 6.28 -0.12 10.33
C VAL A 37 5.81 -0.31 8.90
N LEU A 38 6.59 0.15 7.93
CA LEU A 38 6.24 0.00 6.53
C LEU A 38 6.16 -1.47 6.15
N LEU A 39 7.15 -2.26 6.52
CA LEU A 39 7.17 -3.68 6.18
C LEU A 39 5.98 -4.42 6.78
N ARG A 40 5.61 -4.09 8.02
CA ARG A 40 4.45 -4.69 8.65
C ARG A 40 3.17 -4.33 7.89
N THR A 41 3.04 -3.07 7.52
CA THR A 41 1.88 -2.62 6.77
C THR A 41 1.79 -3.31 5.42
N LEU A 42 2.93 -3.43 4.73
CA LEU A 42 2.96 -4.12 3.44
C LEU A 42 2.59 -5.59 3.57
N ALA A 43 3.01 -6.22 4.66
CA ALA A 43 2.63 -7.61 4.91
C ALA A 43 1.12 -7.76 5.08
N TRP A 44 0.49 -6.83 5.80
CA TRP A 44 -0.95 -6.84 5.97
C TRP A 44 -1.71 -6.59 4.67
N LEU A 45 -1.18 -5.74 3.80
CA LEU A 45 -1.86 -5.35 2.56
C LEU A 45 -1.50 -6.24 1.38
N GLY A 46 -0.49 -7.10 1.53
CA GLY A 46 -0.11 -8.04 0.49
C GLY A 46 -0.97 -9.29 0.51
N SER A 47 -0.51 -10.30 -0.19
CA SER A 47 -1.23 -11.57 -0.26
C SER A 47 -0.75 -12.60 0.78
N ALA A 48 0.17 -12.21 1.65
CA ALA A 48 0.69 -13.12 2.66
C ALA A 48 -0.39 -13.51 3.67
N ASN A 49 -0.32 -14.74 4.17
CA ASN A 49 -1.22 -15.19 5.21
C ASN A 49 -0.71 -14.71 6.56
N LEU A 50 -1.57 -13.98 7.26
CA LEU A 50 -1.29 -13.53 8.61
C LEU A 50 -2.39 -14.07 9.52
N ASP A 51 -1.97 -14.79 10.56
CA ASP A 51 -2.92 -15.38 11.51
C ASP A 51 -3.94 -16.29 10.80
N GLY A 52 -3.50 -17.00 9.78
CA GLY A 52 -4.38 -17.90 9.04
C GLY A 52 -5.31 -17.22 8.07
N GLN A 53 -5.19 -15.90 7.90
CA GLN A 53 -6.04 -15.14 6.99
C GLN A 53 -5.21 -14.62 5.83
N PRO A 54 -5.65 -14.81 4.58
CA PRO A 54 -4.94 -14.22 3.46
C PRO A 54 -5.12 -12.72 3.46
N GLY A 55 -4.08 -12.00 3.09
CA GLY A 55 -4.16 -10.56 2.94
C GLY A 55 -4.98 -10.20 1.70
N PRO A 56 -5.33 -8.91 1.56
CA PRO A 56 -6.16 -8.46 0.44
C PRO A 56 -5.44 -8.46 -0.91
N GLY A 57 -4.11 -8.58 -0.91
CA GLY A 57 -3.36 -8.59 -2.16
C GLY A 57 -3.36 -7.27 -2.90
N TRP A 58 -3.42 -6.15 -2.17
CA TRP A 58 -3.46 -4.83 -2.80
C TRP A 58 -2.10 -4.34 -3.23
N ILE A 59 -1.04 -4.84 -2.62
CA ILE A 59 0.31 -4.37 -2.87
C ILE A 59 1.23 -5.56 -3.08
N HIS A 60 2.13 -5.43 -4.06
CA HIS A 60 3.13 -6.43 -4.37
C HIS A 60 4.50 -5.81 -4.18
N VAL A 61 5.42 -6.55 -3.57
CA VAL A 61 6.78 -6.09 -3.38
C VAL A 61 7.67 -6.82 -4.38
N GLU A 62 8.41 -6.07 -5.16
CA GLU A 62 9.35 -6.61 -6.15
C GLU A 62 10.77 -6.25 -5.79
N GLU A 63 11.68 -7.18 -6.03
CA GLU A 63 13.10 -6.89 -5.94
C GLU A 63 13.62 -6.50 -7.31
N ARG A 64 14.29 -5.36 -7.36
CA ARG A 64 14.94 -4.87 -8.58
C ARG A 64 16.36 -4.53 -8.24
N GLY A 65 17.29 -5.41 -8.62
CA GLY A 65 18.68 -5.27 -8.20
C GLY A 65 18.79 -5.37 -6.69
N ASP A 66 19.38 -4.37 -6.07
CA ASP A 66 19.58 -4.33 -4.63
C ASP A 66 18.40 -3.74 -3.86
N ARG A 67 17.36 -3.31 -4.56
CA ARG A 67 16.28 -2.55 -3.93
C ARG A 67 14.97 -3.27 -4.03
N GLN A 68 14.12 -3.00 -3.06
CA GLN A 68 12.76 -3.50 -3.05
C GLN A 68 11.81 -2.36 -3.38
N PHE A 69 10.84 -2.65 -4.23
CA PHE A 69 9.83 -1.68 -4.67
C PHE A 69 8.45 -2.20 -4.34
N ALA A 70 7.59 -1.31 -3.91
CA ALA A 70 6.18 -1.64 -3.70
C ALA A 70 5.39 -1.19 -4.92
N VAL A 71 4.52 -2.06 -5.41
CA VAL A 71 3.71 -1.81 -6.60
C VAL A 71 2.26 -2.11 -6.27
N LEU A 72 1.38 -1.24 -6.73
CA LEU A 72 -0.05 -1.46 -6.53
C LEU A 72 -0.53 -2.52 -7.52
N THR A 73 -1.26 -3.50 -7.00
CA THR A 73 -1.84 -4.55 -7.84
C THR A 73 -3.15 -4.07 -8.46
N PRO A 74 -3.71 -4.80 -9.45
CA PRO A 74 -5.04 -4.46 -9.96
C PRO A 74 -6.09 -4.42 -8.85
N ALA A 75 -6.01 -5.34 -7.88
CA ALA A 75 -6.91 -5.31 -6.73
C ALA A 75 -6.72 -4.05 -5.90
N GLY A 76 -5.46 -3.62 -5.73
CA GLY A 76 -5.17 -2.38 -5.01
C GLY A 76 -5.66 -1.16 -5.74
N LEU A 77 -5.54 -1.15 -7.06
CA LEU A 77 -6.08 -0.05 -7.86
C LEU A 77 -7.58 0.05 -7.72
N ALA A 78 -8.27 -1.09 -7.74
CA ALA A 78 -9.73 -1.11 -7.57
C ALA A 78 -10.11 -0.59 -6.20
N GLU A 79 -9.38 -1.01 -5.17
CA GLU A 79 -9.65 -0.54 -3.81
C GLU A 79 -9.42 0.96 -3.68
N HIS A 80 -8.33 1.45 -4.27
CA HIS A 80 -8.04 2.89 -4.23
C HIS A 80 -9.14 3.69 -4.94
N ALA A 81 -9.60 3.19 -6.08
CA ALA A 81 -10.67 3.85 -6.82
C ALA A 81 -11.96 3.91 -6.01
N GLN A 82 -12.29 2.81 -5.33
CA GLN A 82 -13.48 2.78 -4.47
C GLN A 82 -13.38 3.76 -3.32
N ARG A 83 -12.21 3.82 -2.68
CA ARG A 83 -11.98 4.75 -1.57
C ARG A 83 -12.09 6.19 -2.05
N LYS A 84 -11.54 6.47 -3.22
CA LYS A 84 -11.58 7.81 -3.79
C LYS A 84 -13.02 8.21 -4.09
N THR A 85 -13.80 7.32 -4.65
CA THR A 85 -15.22 7.57 -4.93
C THR A 85 -15.99 7.77 -3.62
N ALA A 86 -15.74 6.93 -2.62
CA ALA A 86 -16.42 7.02 -1.34
C ALA A 86 -16.09 8.31 -0.59
N GLN A 87 -14.87 8.83 -0.79
CA GLN A 87 -14.40 10.04 -0.12
C GLN A 87 -14.68 11.30 -0.91
N ALA A 88 -15.15 11.17 -2.14
CA ALA A 88 -15.44 12.33 -2.96
C ALA A 88 -16.51 13.19 -2.28
N PRO A 89 -16.37 14.53 -2.36
CA PRO A 89 -17.38 15.40 -1.77
C PRO A 89 -18.71 15.13 -2.43
N GLN A 90 -19.72 14.92 -1.60
CA GLN A 90 -21.05 14.64 -2.10
C GLN A 90 -21.78 15.94 -2.35
N GLY A 91 -22.41 16.02 -3.49
CA GLY A 91 -23.17 17.18 -3.82
C GLY A 91 -22.35 18.43 -4.01
N GLY A 92 -21.08 18.19 -3.96
CA GLY A 92 -20.28 19.39 -4.16
C GLY A 92 -19.07 18.96 -4.46
#